data_3aca1089c040c765f1912093b30b047a
#
_entry.id   3aca1089c040c765f1912093b30b047a
#
_cell.length_a   1.000
_cell.length_b   1.000
_cell.length_c   1.000
_cell.angle_alpha   90.00
_cell.angle_beta   90.00
_cell.angle_gamma   90.00
#
_symmetry.space_group_name_H-M   'P 1'
#
loop_
_entity.id
_entity.type
_entity.pdbx_description
1 polymer ?
#
loop_
_entity_poly.entity_id
_entity_poly.type
_entity_poly.pdbx_seq_one_letter_code
_entity_poly.pdbx_strand_id
1 'polypeptide(L)'
;MFKKWSKEQKFIAAIVLFVCLLSGLSFLFFRIFSGEKREVKVLKNGKSLLECSLQKDQKFLIMDEEVKEVSFSEGLSSLSEEERNPAKHEVNFIEVKDGKVSCTESNCNNQICVHTPPISKKTADLPIVCLPHGLIIEIVHS
;
A
#
# COMPACT_ATOMS: atom_id res chain seq x y z
N MET A 1 27.92 45.89 20.80
CA MET A 1 29.35 45.66 21.09
C MET A 1 29.67 44.18 20.94
N PHE A 2 30.46 43.81 19.96
CA PHE A 2 30.83 42.40 19.76
C PHE A 2 31.98 42.03 20.69
N LYS A 3 31.76 41.13 21.65
CA LYS A 3 32.77 40.62 22.54
C LYS A 3 33.76 39.76 21.75
N LYS A 4 35.05 40.14 21.80
CA LYS A 4 36.10 39.38 21.10
C LYS A 4 36.27 38.01 21.76
N TRP A 5 35.84 36.96 21.08
CA TRP A 5 35.90 35.58 21.58
C TRP A 5 37.35 35.08 21.59
N SER A 6 37.73 34.39 22.66
CA SER A 6 39.00 33.70 22.73
C SER A 6 39.07 32.52 21.73
N LYS A 7 40.29 32.08 21.42
CA LYS A 7 40.49 30.94 20.51
C LYS A 7 39.74 29.68 20.98
N GLU A 8 39.72 29.44 22.29
CA GLU A 8 39.01 28.34 22.91
C GLU A 8 37.49 28.44 22.78
N GLN A 9 36.94 29.63 22.95
CA GLN A 9 35.50 29.87 22.78
C GLN A 9 35.04 29.66 21.33
N LYS A 10 35.89 30.08 20.37
CA LYS A 10 35.59 29.80 18.94
C LYS A 10 35.63 28.32 18.60
N PHE A 11 36.56 27.57 19.21
CA PHE A 11 36.69 26.16 19.02
C PHE A 11 35.45 25.40 19.58
N ILE A 12 35.04 25.75 20.80
CA ILE A 12 33.85 25.19 21.44
C ILE A 12 32.58 25.51 20.60
N ALA A 13 32.45 26.75 20.16
CA ALA A 13 31.33 27.17 19.32
C ALA A 13 31.28 26.41 17.99
N ALA A 14 32.44 26.13 17.39
CA ALA A 14 32.53 25.37 16.15
C ALA A 14 32.10 23.90 16.37
N ILE A 15 32.50 23.30 17.49
CA ILE A 15 32.05 21.91 17.83
C ILE A 15 30.55 21.87 18.04
N VAL A 16 29.99 22.81 18.80
CA VAL A 16 28.54 22.85 19.06
C VAL A 16 27.77 23.02 17.77
N LEU A 17 28.23 23.94 16.88
CA LEU A 17 27.62 24.15 15.58
C LEU A 17 27.64 22.86 14.71
N PHE A 18 28.78 22.16 14.72
CA PHE A 18 28.95 20.92 13.97
C PHE A 18 28.02 19.81 14.48
N VAL A 19 27.89 19.65 15.79
CA VAL A 19 26.97 18.68 16.40
C VAL A 19 25.52 19.02 16.08
N CYS A 20 25.13 20.31 16.11
CA CYS A 20 23.80 20.77 15.74
C CYS A 20 23.49 20.49 14.26
N LEU A 21 24.46 20.69 13.37
CA LEU A 21 24.30 20.39 11.94
C LEU A 21 24.14 18.90 11.69
N LEU A 22 24.94 18.06 12.34
CA LEU A 22 24.82 16.60 12.22
C LEU A 22 23.47 16.10 12.73
N SER A 23 23.00 16.62 13.87
CA SER A 23 21.71 16.22 14.43
C SER A 23 20.55 16.68 13.55
N GLY A 24 20.63 17.90 13.00
CA GLY A 24 19.63 18.41 12.06
C GLY A 24 19.58 17.62 10.75
N LEU A 25 20.75 17.25 10.22
CA LEU A 25 20.84 16.43 9.01
C LEU A 25 20.30 15.02 9.23
N SER A 26 20.61 14.42 10.39
CA SER A 26 20.10 13.11 10.80
C SER A 26 18.58 13.12 10.95
N PHE A 27 18.02 14.16 11.55
CA PHE A 27 16.57 14.33 11.68
C PHE A 27 15.87 14.48 10.33
N LEU A 28 16.43 15.28 9.43
CA LEU A 28 15.92 15.42 8.05
C LEU A 28 16.00 14.09 7.28
N PHE A 29 17.12 13.40 7.39
CA PHE A 29 17.31 12.08 6.76
C PHE A 29 16.28 11.08 7.29
N PHE A 30 16.10 11.03 8.60
CA PHE A 30 15.09 10.16 9.22
C PHE A 30 13.68 10.49 8.73
N ARG A 31 13.34 11.77 8.62
CA ARG A 31 12.01 12.20 8.17
C ARG A 31 11.74 11.90 6.68
N ILE A 32 12.78 11.97 5.84
CA ILE A 32 12.68 11.65 4.42
C ILE A 32 12.58 10.12 4.22
N PHE A 33 13.34 9.35 5.00
CA PHE A 33 13.38 7.90 4.88
C PHE A 33 12.33 7.16 5.73
N SER A 34 11.75 7.79 6.73
CA SER A 34 10.62 7.24 7.51
C SER A 34 9.29 7.56 6.84
N GLY A 35 9.19 7.31 5.54
CA GLY A 35 7.89 7.34 4.88
C GLY A 35 6.93 6.40 5.60
N GLU A 36 5.76 6.88 5.99
CA GLU A 36 4.71 6.01 6.53
C GLU A 36 4.48 4.86 5.57
N LYS A 37 4.85 3.68 6.01
CA LYS A 37 4.56 2.47 5.26
C LYS A 37 3.07 2.23 5.31
N ARG A 38 2.48 2.11 4.15
CA ARG A 38 1.08 1.73 4.00
C ARG A 38 1.02 0.33 3.43
N GLU A 39 0.13 -0.46 3.97
CA GLU A 39 -0.11 -1.82 3.53
C GLU A 39 -1.53 -1.97 2.99
N VAL A 40 -1.65 -2.78 1.97
CA VAL A 40 -2.93 -3.23 1.45
C VAL A 40 -3.32 -4.47 2.22
N LYS A 41 -4.50 -4.45 2.80
CA LYS A 41 -5.10 -5.59 3.49
C LYS A 41 -6.36 -6.02 2.78
N VAL A 42 -6.45 -7.29 2.48
CA VAL A 42 -7.63 -7.90 1.86
C VAL A 42 -8.26 -8.87 2.84
N LEU A 43 -9.51 -8.60 3.16
CA LEU A 43 -10.33 -9.43 4.04
C LEU A 43 -11.42 -10.13 3.23
N LYS A 44 -11.70 -11.36 3.57
CA LYS A 44 -12.83 -12.10 3.05
C LYS A 44 -13.62 -12.72 4.20
N ASN A 45 -14.90 -12.37 4.28
CA ASN A 45 -15.79 -12.79 5.38
C ASN A 45 -15.19 -12.49 6.77
N GLY A 46 -14.48 -11.35 6.90
CA GLY A 46 -13.83 -10.93 8.13
C GLY A 46 -12.45 -11.56 8.40
N LYS A 47 -12.00 -12.47 7.55
CA LYS A 47 -10.69 -13.14 7.66
C LYS A 47 -9.67 -12.44 6.75
N SER A 48 -8.50 -12.08 7.27
CA SER A 48 -7.42 -11.53 6.46
C SER A 48 -6.82 -12.61 5.56
N LEU A 49 -6.88 -12.39 4.26
CA LEU A 49 -6.30 -13.30 3.25
C LEU A 49 -4.94 -12.83 2.74
N LEU A 50 -4.76 -11.52 2.62
CA LEU A 50 -3.58 -10.93 1.99
C LEU A 50 -3.19 -9.65 2.71
N GLU A 51 -1.89 -9.49 2.93
CA GLU A 51 -1.27 -8.24 3.35
C GLU A 51 -0.04 -8.00 2.47
N CYS A 52 0.02 -6.85 1.83
CA CYS A 52 1.14 -6.50 0.94
C CYS A 52 1.42 -5.00 0.97
N SER A 53 2.62 -4.62 0.52
CA SER A 53 3.02 -3.21 0.47
C SER A 53 2.26 -2.46 -0.63
N LEU A 54 1.76 -1.27 -0.30
CA LEU A 54 1.17 -0.36 -1.28
C LEU A 54 2.21 0.22 -2.27
N GLN A 55 3.49 0.23 -1.92
CA GLN A 55 4.56 0.78 -2.74
C GLN A 55 5.13 -0.20 -3.76
N LYS A 56 4.80 -1.48 -3.67
CA LYS A 56 5.27 -2.52 -4.60
C LYS A 56 4.19 -2.86 -5.60
N ASP A 57 4.50 -2.73 -6.88
CA ASP A 57 3.60 -3.12 -7.96
C ASP A 57 3.43 -4.63 -8.00
N GLN A 58 2.21 -5.10 -7.79
CA GLN A 58 1.85 -6.52 -7.75
C GLN A 58 0.41 -6.72 -8.20
N LYS A 59 0.11 -7.90 -8.71
CA LYS A 59 -1.26 -8.33 -9.02
C LYS A 59 -1.54 -9.69 -8.41
N PHE A 60 -2.72 -9.83 -7.83
CA PHE A 60 -3.15 -11.05 -7.16
C PHE A 60 -4.46 -11.55 -7.72
N LEU A 61 -4.55 -12.85 -7.85
CA LEU A 61 -5.80 -13.57 -8.06
C LEU A 61 -6.28 -14.09 -6.70
N ILE A 62 -7.50 -13.74 -6.34
CA ILE A 62 -8.19 -14.35 -5.20
C ILE A 62 -9.32 -15.21 -5.76
N MET A 63 -9.19 -16.50 -5.56
CA MET A 63 -10.20 -17.49 -5.93
C MET A 63 -10.67 -18.20 -4.68
N ASP A 64 -11.93 -18.01 -4.34
CA ASP A 64 -12.51 -18.47 -3.07
C ASP A 64 -11.73 -17.91 -1.88
N GLU A 65 -10.94 -18.71 -1.18
CA GLU A 65 -10.05 -18.28 -0.09
C GLU A 65 -8.56 -18.38 -0.45
N GLU A 66 -8.23 -18.79 -1.66
CA GLU A 66 -6.86 -18.92 -2.13
C GLU A 66 -6.35 -17.63 -2.77
N VAL A 67 -5.12 -17.28 -2.48
CA VAL A 67 -4.43 -16.09 -3.02
C VAL A 67 -3.22 -16.54 -3.82
N LYS A 68 -3.12 -16.05 -5.05
CA LYS A 68 -1.99 -16.31 -5.94
C LYS A 68 -1.50 -15.01 -6.56
N GLU A 69 -0.19 -14.75 -6.49
CA GLU A 69 0.41 -13.66 -7.26
C GLU A 69 0.45 -14.04 -8.74
N VAL A 70 0.01 -13.12 -9.59
CA VAL A 70 -0.09 -13.33 -11.05
C VAL A 70 0.58 -12.17 -11.80
N SER A 71 0.80 -12.34 -13.08
CA SER A 71 1.32 -11.26 -13.91
C SER A 71 0.24 -10.20 -14.20
N PHE A 72 0.66 -8.98 -14.54
CA PHE A 72 -0.27 -7.89 -14.84
C PHE A 72 -1.14 -8.14 -16.08
N SER A 73 -0.71 -9.05 -16.96
CA SER A 73 -1.45 -9.45 -18.15
C SER A 73 -2.55 -10.48 -17.88
N GLU A 74 -2.52 -11.14 -16.73
CA GLU A 74 -3.54 -12.13 -16.35
C GLU A 74 -4.83 -11.48 -15.87
N GLY A 75 -5.95 -12.09 -16.19
CA GLY A 75 -7.28 -11.64 -15.84
C GLY A 75 -8.28 -12.78 -15.96
N LEU A 76 -9.58 -12.48 -15.95
CA LEU A 76 -10.63 -13.49 -16.11
C LEU A 76 -10.48 -14.31 -17.40
N SER A 77 -10.01 -13.68 -18.47
CA SER A 77 -9.77 -14.35 -19.76
C SER A 77 -8.65 -15.41 -19.70
N SER A 78 -7.75 -15.32 -18.73
CA SER A 78 -6.69 -16.33 -18.53
C SER A 78 -7.14 -17.55 -17.74
N LEU A 79 -8.33 -17.49 -17.14
CA LEU A 79 -8.94 -18.60 -16.39
C LEU A 79 -9.78 -19.48 -17.31
N SER A 80 -9.93 -20.76 -16.92
CA SER A 80 -10.87 -21.68 -17.58
C SER A 80 -12.32 -21.23 -17.37
N GLU A 81 -13.23 -21.74 -18.20
CA GLU A 81 -14.67 -21.48 -18.02
C GLU A 81 -15.19 -21.93 -16.66
N GLU A 82 -14.67 -23.03 -16.16
CA GLU A 82 -15.03 -23.56 -14.84
C GLU A 82 -14.55 -22.64 -13.71
N GLU A 83 -13.29 -22.20 -13.76
CA GLU A 83 -12.70 -21.30 -12.76
C GLU A 83 -13.39 -19.94 -12.68
N ARG A 84 -13.82 -19.37 -13.81
CA ARG A 84 -14.53 -18.08 -13.83
C ARG A 84 -16.05 -18.19 -13.67
N ASN A 85 -16.56 -19.40 -13.52
CA ASN A 85 -18.00 -19.61 -13.33
C ASN A 85 -18.43 -19.13 -11.94
N PRO A 86 -19.29 -18.10 -11.83
CA PRO A 86 -19.72 -17.53 -10.55
C PRO A 86 -20.56 -18.49 -9.71
N ALA A 87 -21.08 -19.56 -10.31
CA ALA A 87 -21.81 -20.61 -9.59
C ALA A 87 -20.86 -21.57 -8.86
N LYS A 88 -19.59 -21.62 -9.24
CA LYS A 88 -18.59 -22.55 -8.69
C LYS A 88 -17.51 -21.85 -7.89
N HIS A 89 -17.05 -20.71 -8.33
CA HIS A 89 -15.93 -19.97 -7.75
C HIS A 89 -16.22 -18.48 -7.63
N GLU A 90 -15.70 -17.87 -6.57
CA GLU A 90 -15.68 -16.43 -6.37
C GLU A 90 -14.29 -15.89 -6.74
N VAL A 91 -14.21 -15.09 -7.81
CA VAL A 91 -12.95 -14.64 -8.39
C VAL A 91 -12.84 -13.12 -8.33
N ASN A 92 -11.73 -12.63 -7.78
CA ASN A 92 -11.35 -11.24 -7.81
C ASN A 92 -9.88 -11.09 -8.20
N PHE A 93 -9.57 -10.17 -9.11
CA PHE A 93 -8.21 -9.74 -9.40
C PHE A 93 -7.95 -8.41 -8.72
N ILE A 94 -6.90 -8.35 -7.92
CA ILE A 94 -6.50 -7.16 -7.18
C ILE A 94 -5.14 -6.70 -7.70
N GLU A 95 -5.07 -5.44 -8.09
CA GLU A 95 -3.85 -4.84 -8.63
C GLU A 95 -3.37 -3.72 -7.72
N VAL A 96 -2.10 -3.79 -7.32
CA VAL A 96 -1.36 -2.70 -6.66
C VAL A 96 -0.40 -2.14 -7.68
N LYS A 97 -0.59 -0.88 -8.04
CA LYS A 97 0.24 -0.21 -9.04
C LYS A 97 0.31 1.29 -8.78
N ASP A 98 1.50 1.86 -8.90
CA ASP A 98 1.75 3.30 -8.74
C ASP A 98 1.19 3.88 -7.42
N GLY A 99 1.32 3.12 -6.33
CA GLY A 99 0.84 3.53 -5.00
C GLY A 99 -0.68 3.51 -4.84
N LYS A 100 -1.38 2.76 -5.68
CA LYS A 100 -2.83 2.60 -5.67
C LYS A 100 -3.21 1.12 -5.72
N VAL A 101 -4.33 0.78 -5.12
CA VAL A 101 -4.91 -0.56 -5.18
C VAL A 101 -6.32 -0.50 -5.76
N SER A 102 -6.63 -1.46 -6.61
CA SER A 102 -7.95 -1.60 -7.24
C SER A 102 -8.33 -3.07 -7.41
N CYS A 103 -9.63 -3.31 -7.54
CA CYS A 103 -10.15 -4.57 -8.07
C CYS A 103 -10.32 -4.39 -9.59
N THR A 104 -9.47 -5.03 -10.38
CA THR A 104 -9.47 -4.84 -11.83
C THR A 104 -10.51 -5.67 -12.53
N GLU A 105 -10.75 -6.89 -12.06
CA GLU A 105 -11.73 -7.82 -12.61
C GLU A 105 -12.35 -8.67 -11.50
N SER A 106 -13.60 -9.07 -11.69
CA SER A 106 -14.33 -9.97 -10.81
C SER A 106 -15.42 -10.69 -11.57
N ASN A 107 -15.76 -11.89 -11.16
CA ASN A 107 -16.91 -12.61 -11.68
C ASN A 107 -18.19 -12.35 -10.87
N CYS A 108 -18.22 -11.38 -9.97
CA CYS A 108 -19.44 -11.00 -9.25
C CYS A 108 -20.47 -10.36 -10.20
N ASN A 109 -21.75 -10.50 -9.87
CA ASN A 109 -22.85 -10.07 -10.76
C ASN A 109 -23.06 -8.55 -10.82
N ASN A 110 -22.74 -7.80 -9.77
CA ASN A 110 -22.98 -6.34 -9.72
C ASN A 110 -21.78 -5.49 -10.18
N GLN A 111 -20.57 -6.04 -10.21
CA GLN A 111 -19.34 -5.38 -10.67
C GLN A 111 -18.99 -4.06 -9.95
N ILE A 112 -19.56 -3.79 -8.79
CA ILE A 112 -19.32 -2.56 -8.03
C ILE A 112 -17.84 -2.44 -7.63
N CYS A 113 -17.22 -3.52 -7.19
CA CYS A 113 -15.80 -3.55 -6.82
C CYS A 113 -14.88 -3.16 -7.99
N VAL A 114 -15.21 -3.59 -9.21
CA VAL A 114 -14.45 -3.29 -10.43
C VAL A 114 -14.64 -1.81 -10.85
N HIS A 115 -15.84 -1.28 -10.69
CA HIS A 115 -16.16 0.11 -11.01
C HIS A 115 -15.75 1.11 -9.91
N THR A 116 -15.40 0.63 -8.74
CA THR A 116 -14.88 1.49 -7.68
C THR A 116 -13.50 2.04 -8.07
N PRO A 117 -13.29 3.37 -8.00
CA PRO A 117 -11.99 3.95 -8.34
C PRO A 117 -10.85 3.38 -7.47
N PRO A 118 -9.62 3.28 -8.01
CA PRO A 118 -8.48 2.88 -7.22
C PRO A 118 -8.30 3.73 -5.97
N ILE A 119 -7.97 3.11 -4.85
CA ILE A 119 -7.70 3.79 -3.60
C ILE A 119 -6.20 3.95 -3.37
N SER A 120 -5.82 5.07 -2.76
CA SER A 120 -4.44 5.43 -2.47
C SER A 120 -4.28 5.85 -1.01
N LYS A 121 -3.07 6.21 -0.62
CA LYS A 121 -2.81 6.80 0.71
C LYS A 121 -3.74 7.98 1.03
N LYS A 122 -4.10 8.78 0.02
CA LYS A 122 -4.99 9.95 0.20
C LYS A 122 -6.46 9.57 0.37
N THR A 123 -6.86 8.41 -0.13
CA THR A 123 -8.25 7.91 -0.09
C THR A 123 -8.36 6.62 0.72
N ALA A 124 -7.44 6.40 1.67
CA ALA A 124 -7.37 5.20 2.49
C ALA A 124 -8.61 4.95 3.38
N ASP A 125 -9.42 5.98 3.62
CA ASP A 125 -10.66 5.89 4.40
C ASP A 125 -11.81 5.22 3.63
N LEU A 126 -11.63 5.03 2.32
CA LEU A 126 -12.64 4.45 1.44
C LEU A 126 -12.22 3.05 1.00
N PRO A 127 -12.71 1.98 1.64
CA PRO A 127 -12.39 0.63 1.21
C PRO A 127 -13.09 0.29 -0.11
N ILE A 128 -12.52 -0.66 -0.87
CA ILE A 128 -13.20 -1.30 -1.98
C ILE A 128 -13.92 -2.54 -1.44
N VAL A 129 -15.20 -2.64 -1.72
CA VAL A 129 -16.04 -3.72 -1.20
C VAL A 129 -16.67 -4.51 -2.34
N CYS A 130 -16.52 -5.82 -2.31
CA CYS A 130 -17.26 -6.77 -3.13
C CYS A 130 -18.23 -7.53 -2.24
N LEU A 131 -19.46 -7.03 -2.10
CA LEU A 131 -20.48 -7.62 -1.23
C LEU A 131 -20.84 -9.06 -1.62
N PRO A 132 -21.03 -9.39 -2.92
CA PRO A 132 -21.34 -10.77 -3.30
C PRO A 132 -20.30 -11.80 -2.87
N HIS A 133 -19.02 -11.38 -2.83
CA HIS A 133 -17.92 -12.25 -2.42
C HIS A 133 -17.47 -12.05 -0.95
N GLY A 134 -18.07 -11.10 -0.23
CA GLY A 134 -17.67 -10.76 1.14
C GLY A 134 -16.23 -10.24 1.23
N LEU A 135 -15.72 -9.61 0.15
CA LEU A 135 -14.35 -9.15 0.02
C LEU A 135 -14.26 -7.65 0.33
N ILE A 136 -13.26 -7.29 1.13
CA ILE A 136 -12.94 -5.91 1.47
C ILE A 136 -11.46 -5.67 1.22
N ILE A 137 -11.14 -4.64 0.46
CA ILE A 137 -9.78 -4.16 0.20
C ILE A 137 -9.60 -2.83 0.90
N GLU A 138 -8.67 -2.76 1.82
CA GLU A 138 -8.39 -1.55 2.59
C GLU A 138 -6.90 -1.23 2.64
N ILE A 139 -6.57 0.04 2.89
CA ILE A 139 -5.21 0.50 3.12
C ILE A 139 -5.06 0.78 4.60
N VAL A 140 -4.09 0.13 5.23
CA VAL A 140 -3.82 0.25 6.66
C VAL A 140 -2.43 0.83 6.91
N HIS A 141 -2.23 1.37 8.10
CA HIS A 141 -0.91 1.74 8.58
C HIS A 141 -0.17 0.48 9.07
N SER A 142 1.05 0.33 8.63
CA SER A 142 1.91 -0.73 9.16
C SER A 142 2.65 -0.26 10.41
#